data_8fbb2d8a73f20be7a92741921b96727e
#
_entry.id   8fbb2d8a73f20be7a92741921b96727e
#
_cell.length_a   1.000
_cell.length_b   1.000
_cell.length_c   1.000
_cell.angle_alpha   90.00
_cell.angle_beta   90.00
_cell.angle_gamma   90.00
#
_symmetry.space_group_name_H-M   'P 1'
#
loop_
_entity.id
_entity.type
_entity.pdbx_description
1 polymer ?
#
loop_
_entity_poly.entity_id
_entity_poly.type
_entity_poly.pdbx_seq_one_letter_code
_entity_poly.pdbx_strand_id
1 'polypeptide(L)'
;MEQRQKPRREDLRAGESLCDHCVAKCCRYFALQLDTPIRRKDFDKLRWFLLHKNTSIFVEKNGWYLQIHSECRELLADNRCGVYETRPQICRDHSTVDCEYDDDWTYDLFFETPEQLSEYVEARFPARGSAIRSSRPGLPMLKARPK
;
A
#
# COMPACT_ATOMS: atom_id res chain seq x y z
N MET A 1 -5.62 13.69 -26.33
CA MET A 1 -4.28 13.14 -26.09
C MET A 1 -4.40 11.64 -26.09
N GLU A 2 -3.82 11.05 -27.10
CA GLU A 2 -3.78 9.61 -27.21
C GLU A 2 -2.91 9.06 -26.07
N GLN A 3 -3.51 8.36 -25.15
CA GLN A 3 -2.75 7.63 -24.14
C GLN A 3 -2.02 6.51 -24.89
N ARG A 4 -0.73 6.69 -25.11
CA ARG A 4 0.12 5.62 -25.60
C ARG A 4 -0.02 4.46 -24.63
N GLN A 5 -0.72 3.43 -25.05
CA GLN A 5 -0.79 2.19 -24.29
C GLN A 5 0.64 1.66 -24.13
N LYS A 6 1.09 1.54 -22.90
CA LYS A 6 2.41 0.96 -22.64
C LYS A 6 2.42 -0.49 -23.12
N PRO A 7 3.52 -0.96 -23.72
CA PRO A 7 3.60 -2.34 -24.20
C PRO A 7 3.54 -3.33 -23.04
N ARG A 8 3.06 -4.52 -23.29
CA ARG A 8 3.12 -5.61 -22.31
C ARG A 8 4.56 -6.12 -22.19
N ARG A 9 4.85 -6.84 -21.10
CA ARG A 9 6.19 -7.41 -20.89
C ARG A 9 6.62 -8.30 -22.03
N GLU A 10 5.70 -9.08 -22.58
CA GLU A 10 5.98 -10.01 -23.67
C GLU A 10 6.13 -9.32 -25.02
N ASP A 11 5.71 -8.09 -25.15
CA ASP A 11 5.73 -7.33 -26.41
C ASP A 11 6.99 -6.45 -26.56
N LEU A 12 7.91 -6.50 -25.59
CA LEU A 12 9.13 -5.72 -25.65
C LEU A 12 10.05 -6.21 -26.78
N ARG A 13 10.62 -5.26 -27.49
CA ARG A 13 11.57 -5.59 -28.57
C ARG A 13 12.95 -5.91 -27.98
N ALA A 14 13.74 -6.60 -28.76
CA ALA A 14 15.11 -6.89 -28.37
C ALA A 14 15.87 -5.57 -28.09
N GLY A 15 16.47 -5.47 -26.92
CA GLY A 15 17.19 -4.28 -26.49
C GLY A 15 16.36 -3.23 -25.76
N GLU A 16 15.03 -3.38 -25.70
CA GLU A 16 14.17 -2.52 -24.90
C GLU A 16 14.09 -3.01 -23.45
N SER A 17 13.98 -2.05 -22.54
CA SER A 17 13.78 -2.31 -21.12
C SER A 17 12.38 -1.86 -20.70
N LEU A 18 11.79 -2.50 -19.69
CA LEU A 18 10.55 -2.04 -19.09
C LEU A 18 10.66 -0.58 -18.63
N CYS A 19 11.84 -0.19 -18.18
CA CYS A 19 12.10 1.17 -17.72
C CYS A 19 11.96 2.23 -18.84
N ASP A 20 12.10 1.82 -20.10
CA ASP A 20 11.93 2.74 -21.23
C ASP A 20 10.48 3.19 -21.41
N HIS A 21 9.54 2.42 -20.89
CA HIS A 21 8.10 2.66 -21.01
C HIS A 21 7.42 2.93 -19.67
N CYS A 22 8.18 2.89 -18.58
CA CYS A 22 7.66 3.02 -17.23
C CYS A 22 7.55 4.49 -16.80
N VAL A 23 6.60 4.77 -15.92
CA VAL A 23 6.46 6.10 -15.29
C VAL A 23 7.31 6.22 -14.02
N ALA A 24 8.24 5.31 -13.80
CA ALA A 24 9.19 5.29 -12.69
C ALA A 24 8.51 5.24 -11.31
N LYS A 25 7.53 4.38 -11.15
CA LYS A 25 6.83 4.23 -9.86
C LYS A 25 7.79 3.97 -8.70
N CYS A 26 8.83 3.14 -8.93
CA CYS A 26 9.83 2.81 -7.92
C CYS A 26 10.68 4.01 -7.46
N CYS A 27 10.65 5.13 -8.18
CA CYS A 27 11.31 6.37 -7.82
C CYS A 27 10.35 7.40 -7.22
N ARG A 28 9.08 7.06 -7.07
CA ARG A 28 8.03 7.99 -6.59
C ARG A 28 7.55 7.68 -5.20
N TYR A 29 8.05 6.63 -4.59
CA TYR A 29 7.76 6.29 -3.20
C TYR A 29 8.90 5.44 -2.63
N PHE A 30 8.92 5.30 -1.32
CA PHE A 30 9.69 4.27 -0.63
C PHE A 30 8.86 3.67 0.48
N ALA A 31 9.19 2.45 0.90
CA ALA A 31 8.46 1.75 1.93
C ALA A 31 9.38 1.31 3.06
N LEU A 32 8.85 1.36 4.27
CA LEU A 32 9.54 0.91 5.47
C LEU A 32 8.75 -0.23 6.10
N GLN A 33 9.43 -1.31 6.43
CA GLN A 33 8.77 -2.42 7.11
C GLN A 33 8.39 -2.02 8.53
N LEU A 34 7.18 -2.35 8.93
CA LEU A 34 6.64 -2.09 10.25
C LEU A 34 6.53 -3.41 11.03
N ASP A 35 6.56 -3.30 12.35
CA ASP A 35 6.19 -4.42 13.20
C ASP A 35 4.73 -4.79 12.95
N THR A 36 4.43 -6.07 12.91
CA THR A 36 3.07 -6.55 12.71
C THR A 36 2.20 -6.14 13.90
N PRO A 37 1.13 -5.38 13.70
CA PRO A 37 0.24 -5.02 14.80
C PRO A 37 -0.58 -6.24 15.24
N ILE A 38 -0.61 -6.50 16.54
CA ILE A 38 -1.30 -7.67 17.10
C ILE A 38 -2.50 -7.23 17.92
N ARG A 39 -2.36 -6.18 18.69
CA ARG A 39 -3.39 -5.68 19.61
C ARG A 39 -4.00 -4.40 19.07
N ARG A 40 -5.23 -4.11 19.49
CA ARG A 40 -5.90 -2.88 19.09
C ARG A 40 -5.04 -1.64 19.27
N LYS A 41 -4.32 -1.55 20.36
CA LYS A 41 -3.47 -0.38 20.65
C LYS A 41 -2.29 -0.22 19.67
N ASP A 42 -1.85 -1.30 19.04
CA ASP A 42 -0.72 -1.26 18.12
C ASP A 42 -1.10 -0.48 16.84
N PHE A 43 -2.38 -0.42 16.52
CA PHE A 43 -2.89 0.31 15.36
C PHE A 43 -2.92 1.82 15.55
N ASP A 44 -2.79 2.33 16.77
CA ASP A 44 -2.79 3.77 17.02
C ASP A 44 -1.58 4.45 16.36
N LYS A 45 -0.43 3.80 16.41
CA LYS A 45 0.78 4.28 15.73
C LYS A 45 0.59 4.28 14.19
N LEU A 46 -0.07 3.26 13.66
CA LEU A 46 -0.35 3.18 12.23
C LEU A 46 -1.32 4.28 11.81
N ARG A 47 -2.30 4.56 12.65
CA ARG A 47 -3.22 5.67 12.43
C ARG A 47 -2.47 7.01 12.41
N TRP A 48 -1.50 7.19 13.31
CA TRP A 48 -0.67 8.39 13.33
C TRP A 48 0.09 8.56 12.01
N PHE A 49 0.66 7.50 11.45
CA PHE A 49 1.29 7.58 10.14
C PHE A 49 0.31 8.07 9.08
N LEU A 50 -0.90 7.51 9.05
CA LEU A 50 -1.91 7.84 8.04
C LEU A 50 -2.53 9.24 8.20
N LEU A 51 -2.32 9.90 9.34
CA LEU A 51 -2.69 11.30 9.49
C LEU A 51 -1.79 12.23 8.66
N HIS A 52 -0.64 11.73 8.22
CA HIS A 52 0.26 12.50 7.37
C HIS A 52 -0.15 12.34 5.90
N LYS A 53 -0.09 13.43 5.16
CA LYS A 53 -0.34 13.40 3.72
C LYS A 53 0.75 12.58 3.02
N ASN A 54 0.41 12.00 1.91
CA ASN A 54 1.34 11.23 1.08
C ASN A 54 1.87 9.97 1.74
N THR A 55 1.09 9.41 2.65
CA THR A 55 1.41 8.11 3.25
C THR A 55 0.29 7.12 2.98
N SER A 56 0.66 5.86 2.94
CA SER A 56 -0.28 4.74 2.91
C SER A 56 0.35 3.56 3.64
N ILE A 57 -0.45 2.58 3.99
CA ILE A 57 0.04 1.35 4.62
C ILE A 57 -0.47 0.19 3.79
N PHE A 58 0.39 -0.76 3.51
CA PHE A 58 -0.01 -1.97 2.81
C PHE A 58 0.49 -3.21 3.52
N VAL A 59 -0.20 -4.32 3.28
CA VAL A 59 0.18 -5.64 3.77
C VAL A 59 0.42 -6.53 2.56
N GLU A 60 1.55 -7.19 2.57
CA GLU A 60 1.92 -8.14 1.53
C GLU A 60 2.65 -9.31 2.17
N LYS A 61 2.21 -10.53 1.88
CA LYS A 61 2.83 -11.74 2.42
C LYS A 61 3.00 -11.69 3.94
N ASN A 62 1.96 -11.22 4.63
CA ASN A 62 1.93 -11.04 6.09
C ASN A 62 2.85 -9.95 6.66
N GLY A 63 3.57 -9.24 5.82
CA GLY A 63 4.38 -8.10 6.23
C GLY A 63 3.59 -6.80 6.15
N TRP A 64 3.78 -5.93 7.13
CA TRP A 64 3.17 -4.60 7.18
C TRP A 64 4.21 -3.57 6.78
N TYR A 65 3.83 -2.64 5.92
CA TYR A 65 4.74 -1.64 5.36
C TYR A 65 4.10 -0.26 5.36
N LEU A 66 4.88 0.74 5.76
CA LEU A 66 4.54 2.14 5.57
C LEU A 66 5.10 2.59 4.22
N GLN A 67 4.23 3.08 3.35
CA GLN A 67 4.61 3.64 2.06
C GLN A 67 4.58 5.15 2.15
N ILE A 68 5.66 5.79 1.74
CA ILE A 68 5.79 7.25 1.75
C ILE A 68 5.93 7.70 0.31
N HIS A 69 4.92 8.44 -0.18
CA HIS A 69 4.88 8.94 -1.55
C HIS A 69 5.73 10.19 -1.66
N SER A 70 6.95 10.01 -2.12
CA SER A 70 7.92 11.08 -2.28
C SER A 70 8.80 10.77 -3.48
N GLU A 71 8.89 11.70 -4.40
CA GLU A 71 9.74 11.50 -5.57
C GLU A 71 11.22 11.55 -5.21
N CYS A 72 12.00 10.68 -5.82
CA CYS A 72 13.46 10.72 -5.73
C CYS A 72 13.97 12.01 -6.37
N ARG A 73 14.92 12.67 -5.72
CA ARG A 73 15.53 13.91 -6.25
C ARG A 73 16.26 13.69 -7.57
N GLU A 74 16.72 12.47 -7.81
CA GLU A 74 17.46 12.11 -9.01
C GLU A 74 16.58 11.61 -10.15
N LEU A 75 15.26 11.66 -9.97
CA LEU A 75 14.32 11.32 -11.03
C LEU A 75 14.30 12.42 -12.09
N LEU A 76 14.65 12.07 -13.31
CA LEU A 76 14.69 13.00 -14.44
C LEU A 76 13.31 13.14 -15.08
N ALA A 77 13.15 14.19 -15.89
CA ALA A 77 11.89 14.48 -16.58
C ALA A 77 11.45 13.35 -17.54
N ASP A 78 12.37 12.57 -18.04
CA ASP A 78 12.09 11.42 -18.90
C ASP A 78 11.83 10.11 -18.12
N ASN A 79 11.63 10.20 -16.81
CA ASN A 79 11.42 9.09 -15.89
C ASN A 79 12.63 8.17 -15.72
N ARG A 80 13.81 8.66 -16.00
CA ARG A 80 15.06 7.92 -15.81
C ARG A 80 15.82 8.39 -14.58
N CYS A 81 16.74 7.56 -14.11
CA CYS A 81 17.58 7.87 -12.96
C CYS A 81 18.78 8.71 -13.36
N GLY A 82 18.96 9.87 -12.72
CA GLY A 82 20.09 10.77 -12.96
C GLY A 82 21.43 10.25 -12.42
N VAL A 83 21.38 9.27 -11.49
CA VAL A 83 22.58 8.67 -10.89
C VAL A 83 22.59 7.16 -11.07
N TYR A 84 22.15 6.68 -12.21
CA TYR A 84 21.97 5.26 -12.46
C TYR A 84 23.19 4.40 -12.08
N GLU A 85 24.38 4.85 -12.47
CA GLU A 85 25.62 4.09 -12.21
C GLU A 85 26.03 4.08 -10.73
N THR A 86 25.59 5.06 -9.97
CA THR A 86 25.95 5.23 -8.57
C THR A 86 24.79 5.06 -7.63
N ARG A 87 23.72 4.39 -8.07
CA ARG A 87 22.52 4.14 -7.28
C ARG A 87 22.85 3.44 -5.95
N PRO A 88 22.11 3.77 -4.89
CA PRO A 88 22.18 2.99 -3.65
C PRO A 88 21.90 1.50 -3.89
N GLN A 89 22.40 0.64 -3.03
CA GLN A 89 22.25 -0.81 -3.21
C GLN A 89 20.79 -1.23 -3.28
N ILE A 90 19.93 -0.60 -2.49
CA ILE A 90 18.49 -0.93 -2.51
C ILE A 90 17.87 -0.71 -3.91
N CYS A 91 18.33 0.29 -4.63
CA CYS A 91 17.88 0.53 -6.01
C CYS A 91 18.43 -0.52 -6.98
N ARG A 92 19.66 -0.99 -6.73
CA ARG A 92 20.29 -2.01 -7.57
C ARG A 92 19.67 -3.38 -7.37
N ASP A 93 19.20 -3.66 -6.15
CA ASP A 93 18.55 -4.92 -5.81
C ASP A 93 17.14 -5.01 -6.39
N HIS A 94 16.56 -3.89 -6.81
CA HIS A 94 15.23 -3.86 -7.40
C HIS A 94 15.25 -4.51 -8.77
N SER A 95 14.44 -5.55 -8.94
CA SER A 95 14.35 -6.31 -10.19
C SER A 95 13.14 -5.88 -11.02
N THR A 96 13.32 -5.81 -12.34
CA THR A 96 12.19 -5.57 -13.24
C THR A 96 11.27 -6.78 -13.37
N VAL A 97 11.66 -7.94 -12.85
CA VAL A 97 10.83 -9.15 -12.90
C VAL A 97 9.60 -8.97 -12.01
N ASP A 98 9.78 -8.37 -10.83
CA ASP A 98 8.70 -8.19 -9.84
C ASP A 98 8.34 -6.71 -9.64
N CYS A 99 8.63 -5.85 -10.60
CA CYS A 99 8.33 -4.43 -10.46
C CYS A 99 6.86 -4.13 -10.78
N GLU A 100 6.41 -2.95 -10.36
CA GLU A 100 5.02 -2.48 -10.51
C GLU A 100 4.66 -2.02 -11.93
N TYR A 101 5.38 -2.49 -12.94
CA TYR A 101 5.14 -2.09 -14.32
C TYR A 101 3.72 -2.41 -14.80
N ASP A 102 3.22 -3.58 -14.42
CA ASP A 102 1.93 -4.07 -14.92
C ASP A 102 0.73 -3.44 -14.24
N ASP A 103 0.93 -2.61 -13.23
CA ASP A 103 -0.14 -1.98 -12.43
C ASP A 103 -1.06 -2.97 -11.71
N ASP A 104 -0.62 -4.21 -11.55
CA ASP A 104 -1.40 -5.22 -10.87
C ASP A 104 -1.48 -4.94 -9.37
N TRP A 105 -2.67 -5.11 -8.82
CA TRP A 105 -2.88 -4.97 -7.40
C TRP A 105 -2.38 -6.22 -6.69
N THR A 106 -1.28 -6.08 -5.97
CA THR A 106 -0.60 -7.22 -5.32
C THR A 106 -0.72 -7.23 -3.80
N TYR A 107 -1.40 -6.25 -3.23
CA TYR A 107 -1.50 -6.14 -1.77
C TYR A 107 -2.63 -6.96 -1.20
N ASP A 108 -2.39 -7.59 -0.04
CA ASP A 108 -3.43 -8.27 0.71
C ASP A 108 -4.38 -7.26 1.36
N LEU A 109 -3.83 -6.15 1.86
CA LEU A 109 -4.57 -5.02 2.44
C LEU A 109 -3.88 -3.73 2.03
N PHE A 110 -4.67 -2.67 1.89
CA PHE A 110 -4.16 -1.34 1.55
C PHE A 110 -4.99 -0.25 2.24
N PHE A 111 -4.31 0.65 2.92
CA PHE A 111 -4.93 1.75 3.66
C PHE A 111 -4.33 3.08 3.21
N GLU A 112 -5.16 3.99 2.76
CA GLU A 112 -4.76 5.33 2.35
C GLU A 112 -5.14 6.39 3.38
N THR A 113 -6.12 6.10 4.22
CA THR A 113 -6.67 7.07 5.17
C THR A 113 -6.80 6.45 6.56
N PRO A 114 -6.77 7.31 7.62
CA PRO A 114 -7.03 6.82 8.98
C PRO A 114 -8.39 6.15 9.14
N GLU A 115 -9.39 6.61 8.38
CA GLU A 115 -10.75 6.09 8.43
C GLU A 115 -10.81 4.64 7.96
N GLN A 116 -10.13 4.32 6.86
CA GLN A 116 -10.04 2.94 6.34
C GLN A 116 -9.40 2.01 7.38
N LEU A 117 -8.34 2.48 8.03
CA LEU A 117 -7.69 1.70 9.07
C LEU A 117 -8.62 1.51 10.27
N SER A 118 -9.36 2.54 10.66
CA SER A 118 -10.31 2.46 11.77
C SER A 118 -11.41 1.44 11.50
N GLU A 119 -11.93 1.41 10.28
CA GLU A 119 -12.93 0.41 9.87
C GLU A 119 -12.39 -1.01 10.01
N TYR A 120 -11.16 -1.23 9.55
CA TYR A 120 -10.50 -2.52 9.68
C TYR A 120 -10.32 -2.91 11.15
N VAL A 121 -9.89 -1.98 12.00
CA VAL A 121 -9.67 -2.21 13.43
C VAL A 121 -10.99 -2.56 14.12
N GLU A 122 -12.06 -1.83 13.82
CA GLU A 122 -13.37 -2.11 14.40
C GLU A 122 -13.91 -3.48 13.98
N ALA A 123 -13.68 -3.88 12.74
CA ALA A 123 -14.06 -5.19 12.26
C ALA A 123 -13.26 -6.33 12.92
N ARG A 124 -11.98 -6.09 13.15
CA ARG A 124 -11.08 -7.08 13.76
C ARG A 124 -11.24 -7.18 15.28
N PHE A 125 -11.49 -6.05 15.94
CA PHE A 125 -11.64 -5.96 17.40
C PHE A 125 -12.98 -5.30 17.74
N PRO A 126 -14.11 -5.98 17.47
CA PRO A 126 -15.41 -5.37 17.73
C PRO A 126 -15.61 -5.09 19.21
N ALA A 127 -16.36 -4.04 19.51
CA ALA A 127 -16.70 -3.71 20.87
C ALA A 127 -17.51 -4.85 21.48
N ARG A 128 -17.26 -5.11 22.77
CA ARG A 128 -17.92 -6.18 23.47
C ARG A 128 -19.44 -6.06 23.35
N GLY A 129 -20.09 -7.07 22.83
CA GLY A 129 -21.54 -7.10 22.67
C GLY A 129 -22.06 -6.50 21.37
N SER A 130 -21.29 -5.70 20.67
CA SER A 130 -21.80 -5.04 19.47
C SER A 130 -22.04 -6.02 18.32
N ALA A 131 -21.14 -6.97 18.14
CA ALA A 131 -21.28 -7.96 17.10
C ALA A 131 -22.50 -8.86 17.35
N ILE A 132 -22.77 -9.16 18.62
CA ILE A 132 -23.92 -9.99 18.99
C ILE A 132 -25.21 -9.28 18.62
N ARG A 133 -25.29 -8.00 18.87
CA ARG A 133 -26.49 -7.24 18.53
C ARG A 133 -26.73 -7.20 17.05
N SER A 134 -25.70 -6.98 16.30
CA SER A 134 -25.84 -6.90 14.84
C SER A 134 -26.12 -8.26 14.22
N SER A 135 -25.69 -9.33 14.84
CA SER A 135 -25.91 -10.66 14.27
C SER A 135 -27.31 -11.21 14.58
N ARG A 136 -28.13 -10.52 15.32
CA ARG A 136 -29.46 -10.96 15.72
C ARG A 136 -30.49 -9.89 15.41
N PRO A 137 -30.63 -9.52 14.15
CA PRO A 137 -31.61 -8.49 13.81
C PRO A 137 -32.99 -8.96 14.11
N GLY A 138 -33.81 -8.08 14.55
CA GLY A 138 -35.19 -8.40 14.86
C GLY A 138 -35.43 -9.11 16.17
N LEU A 139 -34.40 -9.53 16.87
CA LEU A 139 -34.62 -10.19 18.13
C LEU A 139 -34.89 -9.14 19.19
N PRO A 140 -35.89 -9.35 19.98
CA PRO A 140 -36.21 -8.40 21.03
C PRO A 140 -35.19 -8.35 22.13
N MET A 141 -34.18 -9.12 22.02
CA MET A 141 -33.23 -9.11 23.01
C MET A 141 -32.68 -7.77 23.25
N LEU A 142 -32.82 -6.91 22.32
CA LEU A 142 -32.35 -5.58 22.61
C LEU A 142 -33.06 -5.02 23.78
N LYS A 143 -34.31 -5.37 23.97
CA LYS A 143 -35.00 -4.87 25.12
C LYS A 143 -34.70 -5.72 26.25
N ALA A 144 -34.30 -6.86 26.02
CA ALA A 144 -34.03 -7.70 27.12
C ALA A 144 -32.76 -7.29 27.84
N ARG A 145 -32.07 -6.42 27.36
CA ARG A 145 -30.96 -6.15 27.98
C ARG A 145 -31.02 -5.15 28.86
N PRO A 146 -31.41 -4.91 29.56
CA PRO A 146 -31.49 -3.86 30.42
C PRO A 146 -30.59 -4.13 31.44
N LYS A 147 -29.95 -3.72 31.86
CA LYS A 147 -29.24 -3.84 32.96
C LYS A 147 -28.25 -4.17 33.07
#